data_b966006e22f7d501bdfa237028c9f9d3
#
_entry.id   b966006e22f7d501bdfa237028c9f9d3
#
_cell.length_a   1.000
_cell.length_b   1.000
_cell.length_c   1.000
_cell.angle_alpha   90.00
_cell.angle_beta   90.00
_cell.angle_gamma   90.00
#
_symmetry.space_group_name_H-M   'P 1'
#
loop_
_entity.id
_entity.type
_entity.pdbx_description
1 polymer ?
#
loop_
_entity_poly.entity_id
_entity_poly.type
_entity_poly.pdbx_seq_one_letter_code
_entity_poly.pdbx_strand_id
1 'polypeptide(L)'
;MNIAIVGTGYVGLVSGTCFAEMGVNVTCVDVDQQKIYNLQHGNIPIYEPGLDEMVLRNQREGRLHFTTDLKSCLNQVEIVFSAVGTPPDEDGSADLKYVLEVARTIGQSMTRYVLLVTKSTVPVGTARKVKAVIEEELDKRGVKIPFDVASNPEFLKEGAAIKDFMSPDRVVVGVESEKAKELMTRLYRPFLLNNFRVIFTDIPSAEMIKYAANSMLATRISFMNDIANLCELVGADVNMVRKGIGSDTRIGSKFLYAGCGYGGSCFPKDVKALIKTAEQNGYNMRVLKAVEDVNEQQKSILFHKLNVHYGGMLENKTIGIWGLAFKAETDDMREATSLVTIDLLLKAGCKIRVFDPVAMDECRRRIGNKVEYAADMYDATLNADALMVITEWKQFRLPSWGVVRKSMNRPFVIDGRNIYDAQEMKNFGFEYTCIGK
;
A
#
# COMPACT_ATOMS: atom_id res chain seq x y z
N MET A 1 -4.62 4.07 29.38
CA MET A 1 -4.96 2.80 28.70
C MET A 1 -3.67 2.20 28.18
N ASN A 2 -3.49 0.91 28.35
CA ASN A 2 -2.31 0.19 27.83
C ASN A 2 -2.77 -0.76 26.73
N ILE A 3 -2.09 -0.75 25.61
CA ILE A 3 -2.35 -1.63 24.47
C ILE A 3 -1.07 -2.29 23.96
N ALA A 4 -1.19 -3.44 23.32
CA ALA A 4 -0.12 -4.05 22.55
C ALA A 4 -0.48 -4.07 21.06
N ILE A 5 0.52 -3.92 20.20
CA ILE A 5 0.36 -4.08 18.76
C ILE A 5 1.39 -5.10 18.29
N VAL A 6 0.91 -6.22 17.78
CA VAL A 6 1.75 -7.31 17.27
C VAL A 6 1.94 -7.16 15.77
N GLY A 7 3.18 -7.08 15.36
CA GLY A 7 3.63 -6.74 14.01
C GLY A 7 4.08 -5.28 13.94
N THR A 8 5.37 -5.05 13.66
CA THR A 8 5.97 -3.72 13.47
C THR A 8 6.25 -3.44 11.99
N GLY A 9 5.41 -3.99 11.12
CA GLY A 9 5.33 -3.56 9.73
C GLY A 9 4.70 -2.17 9.61
N TYR A 10 4.44 -1.76 8.38
CA TYR A 10 3.92 -0.42 8.10
C TYR A 10 2.69 -0.07 8.93
N VAL A 11 1.65 -0.90 8.89
CA VAL A 11 0.39 -0.67 9.60
C VAL A 11 0.58 -0.65 11.12
N GLY A 12 1.32 -1.63 11.66
CA GLY A 12 1.48 -1.75 13.11
C GLY A 12 2.33 -0.63 13.70
N LEU A 13 3.46 -0.28 13.07
CA LEU A 13 4.33 0.77 13.56
C LEU A 13 3.67 2.15 13.49
N VAL A 14 3.03 2.49 12.36
CA VAL A 14 2.30 3.76 12.23
C VAL A 14 1.15 3.83 13.22
N SER A 15 0.34 2.77 13.33
CA SER A 15 -0.79 2.76 14.27
C SER A 15 -0.34 2.89 15.72
N GLY A 16 0.71 2.13 16.11
CA GLY A 16 1.26 2.18 17.47
C GLY A 16 1.80 3.55 17.83
N THR A 17 2.55 4.14 16.91
CA THR A 17 3.12 5.48 17.10
C THR A 17 2.02 6.55 17.20
N CYS A 18 1.00 6.49 16.35
CA CYS A 18 -0.12 7.43 16.39
C CYS A 18 -0.98 7.28 17.67
N PHE A 19 -1.22 6.05 18.15
CA PHE A 19 -1.87 5.85 19.45
C PHE A 19 -1.02 6.41 20.60
N ALA A 20 0.28 6.19 20.59
CA ALA A 20 1.19 6.74 21.58
C ALA A 20 1.18 8.27 21.57
N GLU A 21 1.14 8.90 20.39
CA GLU A 21 1.03 10.35 20.22
C GLU A 21 -0.24 10.92 20.85
N MET A 22 -1.32 10.14 20.86
CA MET A 22 -2.58 10.51 21.53
C MET A 22 -2.62 10.20 23.03
N GLY A 23 -1.48 9.81 23.63
CA GLY A 23 -1.35 9.59 25.06
C GLY A 23 -1.67 8.16 25.53
N VAL A 24 -1.79 7.20 24.63
CA VAL A 24 -1.95 5.78 24.96
C VAL A 24 -0.56 5.16 25.23
N ASN A 25 -0.44 4.31 26.25
CA ASN A 25 0.77 3.50 26.44
C ASN A 25 0.74 2.30 25.48
N VAL A 26 1.67 2.26 24.56
CA VAL A 26 1.72 1.27 23.49
C VAL A 26 2.99 0.42 23.61
N THR A 27 2.83 -0.90 23.57
CA THR A 27 3.91 -1.85 23.39
C THR A 27 3.78 -2.49 22.01
N CYS A 28 4.71 -2.16 21.11
CA CYS A 28 4.82 -2.80 19.81
C CYS A 28 5.66 -4.08 19.93
N VAL A 29 5.14 -5.17 19.40
CA VAL A 29 5.74 -6.51 19.49
C VAL A 29 6.04 -7.03 18.09
N ASP A 30 7.25 -7.56 17.86
CA ASP A 30 7.59 -8.24 16.62
C ASP A 30 8.55 -9.41 16.94
N VAL A 31 8.43 -10.51 16.22
CA VAL A 31 9.30 -11.68 16.39
C VAL A 31 10.71 -11.46 15.88
N ASP A 32 10.92 -10.49 15.01
CA ASP A 32 12.21 -10.14 14.42
C ASP A 32 13.06 -9.35 15.44
N GLN A 33 14.06 -10.02 16.02
CA GLN A 33 14.95 -9.44 17.02
C GLN A 33 15.74 -8.25 16.47
N GLN A 34 16.22 -8.33 15.21
CA GLN A 34 17.02 -7.26 14.63
C GLN A 34 16.17 -6.01 14.39
N LYS A 35 14.94 -6.20 13.96
CA LYS A 35 13.99 -5.10 13.77
C LYS A 35 13.63 -4.42 15.08
N ILE A 36 13.36 -5.18 16.13
CA ILE A 36 13.11 -4.63 17.47
C ILE A 36 14.34 -3.92 18.01
N TYR A 37 15.53 -4.50 17.86
CA TYR A 37 16.79 -3.83 18.24
C TYR A 37 16.95 -2.49 17.52
N ASN A 38 16.73 -2.44 16.21
CA ASN A 38 16.82 -1.22 15.43
C ASN A 38 15.81 -0.16 15.93
N LEU A 39 14.54 -0.54 16.13
CA LEU A 39 13.49 0.35 16.64
C LEU A 39 13.82 0.90 18.04
N GLN A 40 14.35 0.07 18.94
CA GLN A 40 14.79 0.50 20.27
C GLN A 40 15.93 1.53 20.23
N HIS A 41 16.76 1.48 19.17
CA HIS A 41 17.88 2.41 18.95
C HIS A 41 17.54 3.57 18.00
N GLY A 42 16.28 3.75 17.66
CA GLY A 42 15.80 4.86 16.83
C GLY A 42 16.01 4.69 15.32
N ASN A 43 16.36 3.49 14.87
CA ASN A 43 16.46 3.19 13.45
C ASN A 43 15.13 2.65 12.94
N ILE A 44 14.39 3.47 12.21
CA ILE A 44 13.04 3.15 11.73
C ILE A 44 13.13 2.41 10.39
N PRO A 45 12.60 1.17 10.28
CA PRO A 45 12.81 0.32 9.09
C PRO A 45 11.83 0.56 7.95
N ILE A 46 11.01 1.60 8.03
CA ILE A 46 10.00 1.94 7.00
C ILE A 46 10.09 3.43 6.68
N TYR A 47 9.85 3.75 5.42
CA TYR A 47 9.76 5.15 4.98
C TYR A 47 8.31 5.64 5.09
N GLU A 48 8.08 6.62 5.97
CA GLU A 48 6.83 7.38 6.08
C GLU A 48 7.16 8.78 6.58
N PRO A 49 6.79 9.84 5.85
CA PRO A 49 7.12 11.20 6.25
C PRO A 49 6.69 11.56 7.68
N GLY A 50 7.64 11.98 8.52
CA GLY A 50 7.41 12.40 9.90
C GLY A 50 7.29 11.27 10.93
N LEU A 51 7.39 10.01 10.53
CA LEU A 51 7.28 8.87 11.44
C LEU A 51 8.48 8.78 12.39
N ASP A 52 9.69 9.00 11.89
CA ASP A 52 10.93 8.89 12.66
C ASP A 52 10.90 9.82 13.90
N GLU A 53 10.59 11.08 13.67
CA GLU A 53 10.49 12.08 14.73
C GLU A 53 9.40 11.72 15.76
N MET A 54 8.27 11.22 15.30
CA MET A 54 7.14 10.85 16.15
C MET A 54 7.47 9.60 16.99
N VAL A 55 8.13 8.60 16.44
CA VAL A 55 8.60 7.40 17.15
C VAL A 55 9.57 7.81 18.26
N LEU A 56 10.64 8.56 17.90
CA LEU A 56 11.66 8.98 18.84
C LEU A 56 11.09 9.84 19.98
N ARG A 57 10.17 10.73 19.69
CA ARG A 57 9.49 11.54 20.71
C ARG A 57 8.73 10.66 21.69
N ASN A 58 7.88 9.75 21.19
CA ASN A 58 7.06 8.91 22.05
C ASN A 58 7.86 7.87 22.86
N GLN A 59 8.98 7.38 22.33
CA GLN A 59 9.94 6.57 23.12
C GLN A 59 10.53 7.38 24.29
N ARG A 60 11.02 8.60 24.04
CA ARG A 60 11.57 9.46 25.10
C ARG A 60 10.56 9.81 26.19
N GLU A 61 9.31 9.97 25.82
CA GLU A 61 8.21 10.26 26.74
C GLU A 61 7.64 8.99 27.43
N GLY A 62 8.20 7.81 27.14
CA GLY A 62 7.82 6.56 27.79
C GLY A 62 6.43 6.06 27.42
N ARG A 63 5.87 6.46 26.27
CA ARG A 63 4.58 6.01 25.78
C ARG A 63 4.66 4.93 24.69
N LEU A 64 5.82 4.77 24.06
CA LEU A 64 6.02 3.78 23.00
C LEU A 64 7.20 2.87 23.37
N HIS A 65 6.91 1.57 23.43
CA HIS A 65 7.85 0.52 23.79
C HIS A 65 7.93 -0.53 22.70
N PHE A 66 9.09 -1.21 22.60
CA PHE A 66 9.31 -2.27 21.63
C PHE A 66 9.85 -3.53 22.33
N THR A 67 9.30 -4.69 22.01
CA THR A 67 9.72 -5.99 22.57
C THR A 67 9.51 -7.12 21.56
N THR A 68 10.23 -8.22 21.76
CA THR A 68 9.99 -9.46 21.00
C THR A 68 9.04 -10.42 21.73
N ASP A 69 8.65 -10.12 22.97
CA ASP A 69 7.86 -11.00 23.82
C ASP A 69 6.49 -10.42 24.14
N LEU A 70 5.44 -10.91 23.44
CA LEU A 70 4.06 -10.56 23.74
C LEU A 70 3.63 -10.96 25.15
N LYS A 71 4.15 -12.09 25.67
CA LYS A 71 3.75 -12.61 26.99
C LYS A 71 4.11 -11.65 28.12
N SER A 72 5.24 -10.95 27.97
CA SER A 72 5.73 -10.00 28.99
C SER A 72 4.80 -8.82 29.22
N CYS A 73 4.05 -8.38 28.21
CA CYS A 73 3.13 -7.23 28.32
C CYS A 73 1.65 -7.64 28.42
N LEU A 74 1.29 -8.90 28.14
CA LEU A 74 -0.10 -9.34 27.96
C LEU A 74 -0.97 -9.10 29.21
N ASN A 75 -0.39 -9.24 30.40
CA ASN A 75 -1.10 -9.01 31.68
C ASN A 75 -1.28 -7.53 32.04
N GLN A 76 -0.70 -6.62 31.28
CA GLN A 76 -0.76 -5.17 31.52
C GLN A 76 -1.66 -4.45 30.51
N VAL A 77 -2.04 -5.12 29.40
CA VAL A 77 -2.80 -4.52 28.32
C VAL A 77 -4.28 -4.96 28.36
N GLU A 78 -5.16 -4.09 27.91
CA GLU A 78 -6.61 -4.37 27.78
C GLU A 78 -6.95 -4.80 26.35
N ILE A 79 -6.18 -4.30 25.37
CA ILE A 79 -6.39 -4.53 23.95
C ILE A 79 -5.07 -4.99 23.32
N VAL A 80 -5.14 -6.04 22.51
CA VAL A 80 -4.05 -6.47 21.65
C VAL A 80 -4.49 -6.33 20.21
N PHE A 81 -3.77 -5.53 19.43
CA PHE A 81 -3.95 -5.46 17.97
C PHE A 81 -3.06 -6.47 17.28
N SER A 82 -3.64 -7.26 16.38
CA SER A 82 -2.91 -8.06 15.40
C SER A 82 -2.75 -7.25 14.11
N ALA A 83 -1.54 -6.76 13.86
CA ALA A 83 -1.16 -6.00 12.66
C ALA A 83 -0.06 -6.74 11.89
N VAL A 84 -0.06 -8.06 11.96
CA VAL A 84 0.91 -8.94 11.28
C VAL A 84 0.62 -9.03 9.79
N GLY A 85 1.64 -9.42 9.01
CA GLY A 85 1.49 -9.62 7.58
C GLY A 85 0.50 -10.73 7.23
N THR A 86 -0.25 -10.53 6.17
CA THR A 86 -1.13 -11.52 5.53
C THR A 86 -0.73 -11.65 4.06
N PRO A 87 0.45 -12.26 3.77
CA PRO A 87 0.91 -12.41 2.39
C PRO A 87 -0.06 -13.30 1.60
N PRO A 88 -0.08 -13.19 0.27
CA PRO A 88 -0.83 -14.13 -0.55
C PRO A 88 -0.22 -15.53 -0.43
N ASP A 89 -1.08 -16.54 -0.32
CA ASP A 89 -0.71 -17.94 -0.45
C ASP A 89 -0.57 -18.30 -1.95
N GLU A 90 -0.04 -19.49 -2.25
CA GLU A 90 0.16 -19.97 -3.63
C GLU A 90 -1.12 -19.95 -4.48
N ASP A 91 -2.28 -20.14 -3.84
CA ASP A 91 -3.58 -20.15 -4.49
C ASP A 91 -4.24 -18.74 -4.59
N GLY A 92 -3.55 -17.67 -4.15
CA GLY A 92 -4.03 -16.31 -4.12
C GLY A 92 -4.89 -15.94 -2.92
N SER A 93 -5.16 -16.88 -2.00
CA SER A 93 -5.80 -16.58 -0.70
C SER A 93 -4.82 -15.85 0.24
N ALA A 94 -5.35 -15.28 1.33
CA ALA A 94 -4.49 -14.68 2.35
C ALA A 94 -3.97 -15.75 3.32
N ASP A 95 -2.66 -15.82 3.51
CA ASP A 95 -2.05 -16.66 4.55
C ASP A 95 -2.35 -16.07 5.94
N LEU A 96 -3.07 -16.84 6.76
CA LEU A 96 -3.48 -16.47 8.11
C LEU A 96 -2.56 -16.98 9.21
N LYS A 97 -1.47 -17.68 8.86
CA LYS A 97 -0.57 -18.33 9.82
C LYS A 97 -0.16 -17.39 10.96
N TYR A 98 0.29 -16.19 10.62
CA TYR A 98 0.75 -15.22 11.63
C TYR A 98 -0.40 -14.68 12.49
N VAL A 99 -1.58 -14.46 11.91
CA VAL A 99 -2.78 -14.02 12.66
C VAL A 99 -3.20 -15.08 13.67
N LEU A 100 -3.22 -16.36 13.28
CA LEU A 100 -3.57 -17.47 14.17
C LEU A 100 -2.49 -17.73 15.23
N GLU A 101 -1.21 -17.48 14.93
CA GLU A 101 -0.12 -17.58 15.90
C GLU A 101 -0.24 -16.54 17.02
N VAL A 102 -0.63 -15.32 16.68
CA VAL A 102 -0.96 -14.28 17.69
C VAL A 102 -2.10 -14.76 18.60
N ALA A 103 -3.18 -15.30 18.01
CA ALA A 103 -4.31 -15.85 18.75
C ALA A 103 -3.87 -17.00 19.69
N ARG A 104 -3.04 -17.91 19.19
CA ARG A 104 -2.50 -19.03 19.98
C ARG A 104 -1.67 -18.52 21.16
N THR A 105 -0.76 -17.58 20.92
CA THR A 105 0.07 -17.00 22.00
C THR A 105 -0.78 -16.36 23.09
N ILE A 106 -1.84 -15.64 22.71
CA ILE A 106 -2.79 -15.04 23.65
C ILE A 106 -3.48 -16.15 24.46
N GLY A 107 -4.09 -17.15 23.81
CA GLY A 107 -4.78 -18.25 24.48
C GLY A 107 -3.87 -19.02 25.44
N GLN A 108 -2.60 -19.22 25.09
CA GLN A 108 -1.60 -19.89 25.93
C GLN A 108 -1.18 -19.09 27.17
N SER A 109 -1.28 -17.76 27.11
CA SER A 109 -0.57 -16.92 28.09
C SER A 109 -1.47 -15.94 28.85
N MET A 110 -2.67 -15.63 28.35
CA MET A 110 -3.58 -14.71 29.05
C MET A 110 -4.01 -15.25 30.40
N THR A 111 -4.11 -14.36 31.38
CA THR A 111 -4.56 -14.67 32.75
C THR A 111 -5.78 -13.83 33.16
N ARG A 112 -6.15 -12.87 32.35
CA ARG A 112 -7.29 -11.96 32.53
C ARG A 112 -7.92 -11.65 31.18
N TYR A 113 -9.06 -10.94 31.20
CA TYR A 113 -9.74 -10.49 30.00
C TYR A 113 -8.82 -9.71 29.06
N VAL A 114 -8.85 -10.05 27.78
CA VAL A 114 -8.18 -9.36 26.69
C VAL A 114 -9.16 -9.21 25.51
N LEU A 115 -9.16 -8.05 24.87
CA LEU A 115 -9.78 -7.85 23.56
C LEU A 115 -8.71 -8.01 22.48
N LEU A 116 -8.83 -9.05 21.66
CA LEU A 116 -7.98 -9.21 20.46
C LEU A 116 -8.64 -8.53 19.26
N VAL A 117 -7.96 -7.56 18.68
CA VAL A 117 -8.44 -6.78 17.52
C VAL A 117 -7.60 -7.12 16.29
N THR A 118 -8.21 -7.65 15.26
CA THR A 118 -7.55 -7.84 13.97
C THR A 118 -7.54 -6.52 13.19
N LYS A 119 -6.35 -5.97 12.98
CA LYS A 119 -6.13 -4.77 12.18
C LYS A 119 -5.62 -5.10 10.77
N SER A 120 -4.95 -6.24 10.62
CA SER A 120 -4.57 -6.80 9.32
C SER A 120 -5.78 -6.99 8.41
N THR A 121 -5.59 -6.82 7.10
CA THR A 121 -6.62 -7.15 6.12
C THR A 121 -6.73 -8.67 6.00
N VAL A 122 -7.86 -9.22 6.39
CA VAL A 122 -8.12 -10.66 6.45
C VAL A 122 -9.44 -11.03 5.79
N PRO A 123 -9.57 -12.24 5.21
CA PRO A 123 -10.81 -12.74 4.64
C PRO A 123 -11.95 -12.77 5.66
N VAL A 124 -13.18 -12.60 5.17
CA VAL A 124 -14.39 -12.71 5.98
C VAL A 124 -14.46 -14.08 6.65
N GLY A 125 -14.72 -14.07 7.96
CA GLY A 125 -14.75 -15.29 8.78
C GLY A 125 -13.44 -15.57 9.52
N THR A 126 -12.40 -14.76 9.35
CA THR A 126 -11.12 -14.91 10.06
C THR A 126 -11.31 -14.77 11.58
N ALA A 127 -12.14 -13.85 12.04
CA ALA A 127 -12.39 -13.67 13.47
C ALA A 127 -12.94 -14.95 14.15
N ARG A 128 -13.76 -15.74 13.45
CA ARG A 128 -14.22 -17.05 13.99
C ARG A 128 -13.07 -18.04 14.16
N LYS A 129 -12.12 -18.07 13.22
CA LYS A 129 -10.93 -18.92 13.33
C LYS A 129 -10.04 -18.48 14.49
N VAL A 130 -9.84 -17.16 14.62
CA VAL A 130 -9.09 -16.55 15.73
C VAL A 130 -9.71 -16.92 17.09
N LYS A 131 -11.02 -16.78 17.21
CA LYS A 131 -11.78 -17.13 18.43
C LYS A 131 -11.62 -18.61 18.79
N ALA A 132 -11.79 -19.49 17.81
CA ALA A 132 -11.65 -20.94 18.00
C ALA A 132 -10.24 -21.34 18.48
N VAL A 133 -9.18 -20.71 17.95
CA VAL A 133 -7.80 -20.97 18.40
C VAL A 133 -7.58 -20.52 19.83
N ILE A 134 -8.12 -19.38 20.26
CA ILE A 134 -8.01 -18.93 21.67
C ILE A 134 -8.76 -19.90 22.58
N GLU A 135 -10.00 -20.27 22.24
CA GLU A 135 -10.82 -21.23 22.99
C GLU A 135 -10.10 -22.58 23.15
N GLU A 136 -9.54 -23.12 22.07
CA GLU A 136 -8.76 -24.36 22.09
C GLU A 136 -7.58 -24.31 23.07
N GLU A 137 -6.82 -23.22 23.07
CA GLU A 137 -5.66 -23.06 23.98
C GLU A 137 -6.09 -22.87 25.44
N LEU A 138 -7.21 -22.18 25.70
CA LEU A 138 -7.78 -22.06 27.05
C LEU A 138 -8.29 -23.43 27.57
N ASP A 139 -8.94 -24.22 26.72
CA ASP A 139 -9.41 -25.56 27.05
C ASP A 139 -8.22 -26.49 27.36
N LYS A 140 -7.14 -26.47 26.59
CA LYS A 140 -5.91 -27.22 26.89
C LYS A 140 -5.30 -26.88 28.25
N ARG A 141 -5.44 -25.63 28.68
CA ARG A 141 -4.99 -25.16 30.00
C ARG A 141 -5.97 -25.47 31.13
N GLY A 142 -7.19 -25.91 30.80
CA GLY A 142 -8.25 -26.15 31.78
C GLY A 142 -8.76 -24.87 32.49
N VAL A 143 -8.66 -23.70 31.83
CA VAL A 143 -9.05 -22.41 32.39
C VAL A 143 -10.18 -21.76 31.59
N LYS A 144 -11.02 -21.00 32.29
CA LYS A 144 -12.11 -20.21 31.69
C LYS A 144 -11.84 -18.72 31.90
N ILE A 145 -11.17 -18.10 30.95
CA ILE A 145 -10.88 -16.67 30.99
C ILE A 145 -11.71 -15.99 29.90
N PRO A 146 -12.52 -14.99 30.22
CA PRO A 146 -13.31 -14.28 29.22
C PRO A 146 -12.40 -13.49 28.29
N PHE A 147 -12.75 -13.44 27.01
CA PHE A 147 -12.11 -12.61 25.99
C PHE A 147 -13.13 -12.22 24.92
N ASP A 148 -12.79 -11.21 24.15
CA ASP A 148 -13.54 -10.84 22.95
C ASP A 148 -12.60 -10.76 21.75
N VAL A 149 -13.16 -10.86 20.56
CA VAL A 149 -12.48 -10.58 19.30
C VAL A 149 -13.18 -9.42 18.60
N ALA A 150 -12.41 -8.63 17.86
CA ALA A 150 -12.93 -7.53 17.05
C ALA A 150 -12.17 -7.43 15.74
N SER A 151 -12.77 -6.78 14.76
CA SER A 151 -12.12 -6.39 13.51
C SER A 151 -12.07 -4.87 13.40
N ASN A 152 -10.88 -4.31 13.16
CA ASN A 152 -10.68 -2.89 12.98
C ASN A 152 -9.76 -2.66 11.77
N PRO A 153 -10.28 -2.86 10.55
CA PRO A 153 -9.49 -2.68 9.36
C PRO A 153 -8.92 -1.27 9.25
N GLU A 154 -7.74 -1.14 8.66
CA GLU A 154 -7.08 0.13 8.42
C GLU A 154 -7.38 0.64 7.00
N PHE A 155 -7.29 1.96 6.81
CA PHE A 155 -7.46 2.63 5.52
C PHE A 155 -6.31 3.61 5.26
N LEU A 156 -5.13 3.27 5.73
CA LEU A 156 -3.93 4.09 5.64
C LEU A 156 -3.39 4.08 4.20
N LYS A 157 -2.87 5.21 3.78
CA LYS A 157 -2.15 5.35 2.51
C LYS A 157 -0.67 5.54 2.80
N GLU A 158 0.18 4.66 2.32
CA GLU A 158 1.63 4.84 2.40
C GLU A 158 2.03 6.23 1.90
N GLY A 159 2.94 6.90 2.61
CA GLY A 159 3.32 8.28 2.36
C GLY A 159 2.36 9.36 2.92
N ALA A 160 1.21 8.96 3.49
CA ALA A 160 0.28 9.85 4.17
C ALA A 160 -0.43 9.17 5.36
N ALA A 161 0.12 8.07 5.85
CA ALA A 161 -0.54 7.21 6.83
C ALA A 161 -0.71 7.87 8.20
N ILE A 162 0.26 8.66 8.64
CA ILE A 162 0.13 9.44 9.87
C ILE A 162 -1.09 10.36 9.78
N LYS A 163 -1.21 11.11 8.69
CA LYS A 163 -2.35 12.02 8.47
C LYS A 163 -3.67 11.25 8.44
N ASP A 164 -3.70 10.14 7.70
CA ASP A 164 -4.91 9.31 7.60
C ASP A 164 -5.32 8.69 8.94
N PHE A 165 -4.35 8.35 9.80
CA PHE A 165 -4.62 7.82 11.13
C PHE A 165 -5.08 8.91 12.10
N MET A 166 -4.41 10.07 12.11
CA MET A 166 -4.70 11.18 13.01
C MET A 166 -5.97 11.93 12.62
N SER A 167 -6.36 11.88 11.34
CA SER A 167 -7.54 12.56 10.78
C SER A 167 -8.27 11.65 9.79
N PRO A 168 -8.83 10.50 10.27
CA PRO A 168 -9.45 9.51 9.40
C PRO A 168 -10.80 9.99 8.85
N ASP A 169 -11.10 9.68 7.60
CA ASP A 169 -12.44 9.86 7.02
C ASP A 169 -13.50 9.04 7.80
N ARG A 170 -13.13 7.88 8.31
CA ARG A 170 -13.91 6.98 9.17
C ARG A 170 -13.00 5.98 9.86
N VAL A 171 -13.49 5.49 11.01
CA VAL A 171 -12.96 4.30 11.68
C VAL A 171 -14.05 3.22 11.63
N VAL A 172 -13.71 2.01 11.20
CA VAL A 172 -14.64 0.87 11.15
C VAL A 172 -14.26 -0.12 12.24
N VAL A 173 -15.23 -0.54 13.04
CA VAL A 173 -15.02 -1.48 14.14
C VAL A 173 -16.15 -2.53 14.12
N GLY A 174 -15.78 -3.78 13.84
CA GLY A 174 -16.66 -4.94 13.96
C GLY A 174 -16.53 -5.54 15.35
N VAL A 175 -17.63 -5.66 16.07
CA VAL A 175 -17.69 -6.20 17.45
C VAL A 175 -18.92 -7.06 17.65
N GLU A 176 -18.86 -7.97 18.65
CA GLU A 176 -19.98 -8.82 19.05
C GLU A 176 -20.47 -8.51 20.48
N SER A 177 -19.70 -7.78 21.29
CA SER A 177 -20.04 -7.47 22.69
C SER A 177 -20.02 -5.97 22.96
N GLU A 178 -20.88 -5.52 23.92
CA GLU A 178 -20.86 -4.13 24.38
C GLU A 178 -19.53 -3.78 25.05
N LYS A 179 -18.92 -4.73 25.77
CA LYS A 179 -17.61 -4.51 26.41
C LYS A 179 -16.50 -4.19 25.37
N ALA A 180 -16.46 -4.94 24.27
CA ALA A 180 -15.52 -4.66 23.17
C ALA A 180 -15.80 -3.29 22.56
N LYS A 181 -17.08 -2.94 22.35
CA LYS A 181 -17.50 -1.64 21.83
C LYS A 181 -17.09 -0.48 22.74
N GLU A 182 -17.28 -0.62 24.07
CA GLU A 182 -16.86 0.39 25.05
C GLU A 182 -15.33 0.59 25.04
N LEU A 183 -14.55 -0.50 24.99
CA LEU A 183 -13.10 -0.43 24.94
C LEU A 183 -12.60 0.29 23.67
N MET A 184 -13.16 -0.06 22.52
CA MET A 184 -12.80 0.58 21.24
C MET A 184 -13.27 2.04 21.20
N THR A 185 -14.44 2.36 21.74
CA THR A 185 -14.92 3.74 21.88
C THR A 185 -13.96 4.57 22.74
N ARG A 186 -13.52 4.03 23.88
CA ARG A 186 -12.57 4.70 24.78
C ARG A 186 -11.22 4.93 24.10
N LEU A 187 -10.73 3.94 23.34
CA LEU A 187 -9.46 4.04 22.61
C LEU A 187 -9.50 5.13 21.53
N TYR A 188 -10.58 5.17 20.73
CA TYR A 188 -10.70 6.14 19.63
C TYR A 188 -11.25 7.51 20.04
N ARG A 189 -11.68 7.66 21.31
CA ARG A 189 -12.27 8.92 21.82
C ARG A 189 -11.43 10.16 21.56
N PRO A 190 -10.08 10.16 21.70
CA PRO A 190 -9.28 11.35 21.41
C PRO A 190 -9.38 11.81 19.95
N PHE A 191 -9.61 10.90 19.01
CA PHE A 191 -9.74 11.20 17.59
C PHE A 191 -11.14 11.75 17.24
N LEU A 192 -12.16 11.53 18.08
CA LEU A 192 -13.54 11.95 17.83
C LEU A 192 -13.77 13.45 18.04
N LEU A 193 -12.83 14.16 18.66
CA LEU A 193 -12.93 15.60 18.93
C LEU A 193 -13.09 16.43 17.66
N ASN A 194 -12.76 15.87 16.48
CA ASN A 194 -12.84 16.51 15.17
C ASN A 194 -13.99 15.99 14.29
N ASN A 195 -15.11 15.51 14.87
CA ASN A 195 -16.26 14.96 14.14
C ASN A 195 -15.99 13.67 13.33
N PHE A 196 -14.97 12.90 13.67
CA PHE A 196 -14.75 11.62 12.99
C PHE A 196 -15.83 10.60 13.35
N ARG A 197 -16.25 9.82 12.36
CA ARG A 197 -17.26 8.79 12.54
C ARG A 197 -16.61 7.46 12.84
N VAL A 198 -16.95 6.88 13.99
CA VAL A 198 -16.73 5.45 14.23
C VAL A 198 -17.99 4.71 13.78
N ILE A 199 -17.80 3.81 12.83
CA ILE A 199 -18.85 2.93 12.31
C ILE A 199 -18.71 1.60 13.06
N PHE A 200 -19.62 1.33 13.99
CA PHE A 200 -19.73 0.03 14.62
C PHE A 200 -20.63 -0.87 13.79
N THR A 201 -20.17 -2.10 13.55
CA THR A 201 -20.91 -3.11 12.79
C THR A 201 -20.58 -4.52 13.32
N ASP A 202 -21.18 -5.56 12.75
CA ASP A 202 -20.73 -6.93 12.95
C ASP A 202 -19.35 -7.18 12.36
N ILE A 203 -18.66 -8.20 12.83
CA ILE A 203 -17.29 -8.49 12.43
C ILE A 203 -17.18 -8.86 10.94
N PRO A 204 -18.03 -9.75 10.37
CA PRO A 204 -17.98 -10.08 8.96
C PRO A 204 -18.13 -8.86 8.03
N SER A 205 -19.02 -7.92 8.39
CA SER A 205 -19.19 -6.67 7.65
C SER A 205 -17.96 -5.78 7.73
N ALA A 206 -17.32 -5.68 8.89
CA ALA A 206 -16.06 -4.91 9.04
C ALA A 206 -14.94 -5.50 8.19
N GLU A 207 -14.77 -6.83 8.19
CA GLU A 207 -13.81 -7.53 7.34
C GLU A 207 -14.10 -7.27 5.84
N MET A 208 -15.38 -7.36 5.41
CA MET A 208 -15.78 -7.12 4.03
C MET A 208 -15.59 -5.67 3.58
N ILE A 209 -15.86 -4.68 4.44
CA ILE A 209 -15.73 -3.24 4.11
C ILE A 209 -14.33 -2.91 3.60
N LYS A 210 -13.28 -3.49 4.18
CA LYS A 210 -11.90 -3.24 3.73
C LYS A 210 -11.68 -3.72 2.31
N TYR A 211 -12.06 -4.96 2.02
CA TYR A 211 -11.93 -5.54 0.68
C TYR A 211 -12.77 -4.80 -0.35
N ALA A 212 -14.02 -4.50 -0.02
CA ALA A 212 -14.92 -3.76 -0.91
C ALA A 212 -14.39 -2.36 -1.23
N ALA A 213 -13.86 -1.64 -0.21
CA ALA A 213 -13.29 -0.31 -0.40
C ALA A 213 -12.06 -0.34 -1.34
N ASN A 214 -11.10 -1.23 -1.10
CA ASN A 214 -9.91 -1.34 -1.92
C ASN A 214 -10.25 -1.81 -3.36
N SER A 215 -11.18 -2.77 -3.49
CA SER A 215 -11.66 -3.23 -4.79
C SER A 215 -12.37 -2.14 -5.58
N MET A 216 -13.17 -1.31 -4.93
CA MET A 216 -13.83 -0.16 -5.58
C MET A 216 -12.80 0.84 -6.09
N LEU A 217 -11.77 1.15 -5.30
CA LEU A 217 -10.70 2.07 -5.72
C LEU A 217 -9.91 1.49 -6.91
N ALA A 218 -9.55 0.20 -6.86
CA ALA A 218 -8.90 -0.49 -7.97
C ALA A 218 -9.78 -0.50 -9.24
N THR A 219 -11.10 -0.74 -9.08
CA THR A 219 -12.06 -0.70 -10.18
C THR A 219 -12.07 0.66 -10.87
N ARG A 220 -12.06 1.75 -10.10
CA ARG A 220 -12.04 3.12 -10.67
C ARG A 220 -10.78 3.38 -11.49
N ILE A 221 -9.62 2.91 -11.02
CA ILE A 221 -8.34 3.06 -11.74
C ILE A 221 -8.37 2.24 -13.03
N SER A 222 -8.72 0.94 -12.96
CA SER A 222 -8.78 0.09 -14.15
C SER A 222 -9.82 0.57 -15.15
N PHE A 223 -11.00 1.01 -14.69
CA PHE A 223 -12.00 1.61 -15.56
C PHE A 223 -11.44 2.83 -16.32
N MET A 224 -10.74 3.73 -15.64
CA MET A 224 -10.15 4.90 -16.31
C MET A 224 -9.00 4.53 -17.23
N ASN A 225 -8.24 3.48 -16.94
CA ASN A 225 -7.20 2.98 -17.83
C ASN A 225 -7.80 2.37 -19.10
N ASP A 226 -8.89 1.61 -18.98
CA ASP A 226 -9.61 1.04 -20.12
C ASP A 226 -10.22 2.14 -21.00
N ILE A 227 -10.85 3.15 -20.39
CA ILE A 227 -11.33 4.36 -21.11
C ILE A 227 -10.16 5.11 -21.78
N ALA A 228 -9.01 5.23 -21.12
CA ALA A 228 -7.84 5.90 -21.70
C ALA A 228 -7.34 5.19 -22.97
N ASN A 229 -7.26 3.86 -22.94
CA ASN A 229 -6.87 3.07 -24.10
C ASN A 229 -7.86 3.25 -25.25
N LEU A 230 -9.16 3.30 -24.98
CA LEU A 230 -10.16 3.62 -25.99
C LEU A 230 -10.04 5.06 -26.52
N CYS A 231 -9.76 6.04 -25.64
CA CYS A 231 -9.57 7.44 -26.05
C CYS A 231 -8.47 7.57 -27.11
N GLU A 232 -7.35 6.88 -26.97
CA GLU A 232 -6.27 6.88 -27.96
C GLU A 232 -6.72 6.40 -29.35
N LEU A 233 -7.63 5.41 -29.40
CA LEU A 233 -8.15 4.85 -30.64
C LEU A 233 -9.18 5.75 -31.35
N VAL A 234 -9.96 6.50 -30.56
CA VAL A 234 -11.06 7.32 -31.10
C VAL A 234 -10.72 8.82 -31.15
N GLY A 235 -9.52 9.21 -30.72
CA GLY A 235 -9.06 10.60 -30.72
C GLY A 235 -9.67 11.48 -29.64
N ALA A 236 -10.08 10.90 -28.51
CA ALA A 236 -10.55 11.63 -27.33
C ALA A 236 -9.39 11.89 -26.34
N ASP A 237 -9.57 12.85 -25.43
CA ASP A 237 -8.62 13.16 -24.35
C ASP A 237 -9.16 12.63 -23.02
N VAL A 238 -8.50 11.64 -22.43
CA VAL A 238 -8.91 11.02 -21.17
C VAL A 238 -8.96 12.03 -20.01
N ASN A 239 -8.13 13.08 -20.01
CA ASN A 239 -8.17 14.11 -18.98
C ASN A 239 -9.44 14.96 -19.06
N MET A 240 -9.95 15.20 -20.28
CA MET A 240 -11.23 15.88 -20.47
C MET A 240 -12.41 14.96 -20.08
N VAL A 241 -12.34 13.68 -20.45
CA VAL A 241 -13.32 12.68 -19.99
C VAL A 241 -13.34 12.62 -18.46
N ARG A 242 -12.16 12.51 -17.82
CA ARG A 242 -12.03 12.52 -16.35
C ARG A 242 -12.66 13.76 -15.72
N LYS A 243 -12.39 14.95 -16.24
CA LYS A 243 -12.96 16.21 -15.74
C LYS A 243 -14.48 16.20 -15.90
N GLY A 244 -14.98 15.78 -17.04
CA GLY A 244 -16.40 15.71 -17.33
C GLY A 244 -17.15 14.78 -16.38
N ILE A 245 -16.76 13.50 -16.29
CA ILE A 245 -17.45 12.54 -15.42
C ILE A 245 -17.20 12.85 -13.93
N GLY A 246 -16.02 13.34 -13.57
CA GLY A 246 -15.67 13.68 -12.19
C GLY A 246 -16.38 14.90 -11.62
N SER A 247 -17.00 15.75 -12.47
CA SER A 247 -17.83 16.89 -12.06
C SER A 247 -19.22 16.45 -11.58
N ASP A 248 -19.68 15.24 -11.93
CA ASP A 248 -20.90 14.65 -11.40
C ASP A 248 -20.68 14.25 -9.93
N THR A 249 -21.46 14.83 -9.01
CA THR A 249 -21.34 14.57 -7.56
C THR A 249 -21.59 13.13 -7.18
N ARG A 250 -22.33 12.37 -8.00
CA ARG A 250 -22.57 10.92 -7.80
C ARG A 250 -21.32 10.10 -8.07
N ILE A 251 -20.40 10.60 -8.91
CA ILE A 251 -19.14 9.95 -9.28
C ILE A 251 -17.99 10.51 -8.44
N GLY A 252 -17.83 11.85 -8.41
CA GLY A 252 -16.72 12.53 -7.77
C GLY A 252 -15.38 12.34 -8.48
N SER A 253 -14.41 13.18 -8.22
CA SER A 253 -13.16 13.30 -9.00
C SER A 253 -12.02 12.38 -8.54
N LYS A 254 -12.12 11.75 -7.35
CA LYS A 254 -11.04 10.96 -6.77
C LYS A 254 -10.89 9.58 -7.44
N PHE A 255 -9.64 9.11 -7.60
CA PHE A 255 -9.31 7.81 -8.22
C PHE A 255 -9.75 7.65 -9.69
N LEU A 256 -9.85 8.76 -10.44
CA LEU A 256 -10.17 8.76 -11.87
C LEU A 256 -8.96 9.11 -12.74
N TYR A 257 -7.75 8.95 -12.25
CA TYR A 257 -6.54 9.23 -13.02
C TYR A 257 -6.09 7.98 -13.77
N ALA A 258 -6.01 8.10 -15.10
CA ALA A 258 -5.40 7.08 -15.93
C ALA A 258 -3.86 7.12 -15.78
N GLY A 259 -3.22 5.96 -15.91
CA GLY A 259 -1.79 5.80 -15.83
C GLY A 259 -1.33 4.42 -16.28
N CYS A 260 -0.12 4.04 -15.93
CA CYS A 260 0.48 2.78 -16.32
C CYS A 260 0.15 1.58 -15.41
N GLY A 261 -1.01 1.59 -14.77
CA GLY A 261 -1.46 0.55 -13.86
C GLY A 261 -1.16 0.86 -12.40
N TYR A 262 -1.82 0.12 -11.50
CA TYR A 262 -1.60 0.19 -10.07
C TYR A 262 -0.74 -0.98 -9.57
N GLY A 263 0.00 -0.75 -8.50
CA GLY A 263 0.79 -1.72 -7.76
C GLY A 263 0.62 -1.53 -6.25
N GLY A 264 1.67 -1.81 -5.52
CA GLY A 264 1.72 -1.74 -4.07
C GLY A 264 1.21 -3.00 -3.38
N SER A 265 1.30 -2.98 -2.06
CA SER A 265 0.99 -4.13 -1.21
C SER A 265 -0.50 -4.41 -1.02
N CYS A 266 -1.37 -3.45 -1.36
CA CYS A 266 -2.80 -3.51 -0.99
C CYS A 266 -3.70 -3.90 -2.17
N PHE A 267 -3.80 -3.07 -3.21
CA PHE A 267 -4.80 -3.28 -4.26
C PHE A 267 -4.66 -4.63 -4.97
N PRO A 268 -3.48 -5.04 -5.48
CA PRO A 268 -3.37 -6.31 -6.18
C PRO A 268 -3.72 -7.50 -5.27
N LYS A 269 -3.20 -7.49 -4.04
CA LYS A 269 -3.44 -8.55 -3.07
C LYS A 269 -4.90 -8.64 -2.67
N ASP A 270 -5.54 -7.52 -2.36
CA ASP A 270 -6.90 -7.50 -1.82
C ASP A 270 -7.94 -7.83 -2.89
N VAL A 271 -7.75 -7.38 -4.14
CA VAL A 271 -8.60 -7.76 -5.28
C VAL A 271 -8.53 -9.27 -5.51
N LYS A 272 -7.31 -9.84 -5.58
CA LYS A 272 -7.10 -11.29 -5.76
C LYS A 272 -7.70 -12.10 -4.61
N ALA A 273 -7.49 -11.68 -3.36
CA ALA A 273 -8.03 -12.34 -2.18
C ALA A 273 -9.58 -12.31 -2.15
N LEU A 274 -10.20 -11.21 -2.56
CA LEU A 274 -11.67 -11.13 -2.63
C LEU A 274 -12.24 -12.02 -3.75
N ILE A 275 -11.59 -12.07 -4.92
CA ILE A 275 -11.95 -13.00 -6.00
C ILE A 275 -11.88 -14.45 -5.47
N LYS A 276 -10.79 -14.80 -4.79
CA LYS A 276 -10.62 -16.14 -4.22
C LYS A 276 -11.64 -16.48 -3.15
N THR A 277 -11.95 -15.53 -2.26
CA THR A 277 -13.01 -15.68 -1.25
C THR A 277 -14.36 -15.96 -1.90
N ALA A 278 -14.69 -15.26 -2.98
CA ALA A 278 -15.92 -15.49 -3.73
C ALA A 278 -15.95 -16.90 -4.34
N GLU A 279 -14.87 -17.34 -4.98
CA GLU A 279 -14.74 -18.68 -5.57
C GLU A 279 -14.92 -19.80 -4.52
N GLN A 280 -14.30 -19.65 -3.34
CA GLN A 280 -14.45 -20.59 -2.23
C GLN A 280 -15.90 -20.67 -1.72
N ASN A 281 -16.71 -19.63 -1.94
CA ASN A 281 -18.14 -19.58 -1.61
C ASN A 281 -19.06 -19.82 -2.83
N GLY A 282 -18.54 -20.34 -3.94
CA GLY A 282 -19.32 -20.67 -5.13
C GLY A 282 -19.80 -19.46 -5.95
N TYR A 283 -19.20 -18.27 -5.74
CA TYR A 283 -19.57 -17.05 -6.44
C TYR A 283 -18.49 -16.57 -7.40
N ASN A 284 -18.86 -16.19 -8.62
CA ASN A 284 -17.93 -15.68 -9.63
C ASN A 284 -17.94 -14.14 -9.65
N MET A 285 -16.87 -13.52 -9.15
CA MET A 285 -16.68 -12.05 -9.14
C MET A 285 -16.22 -11.53 -10.51
N ARG A 286 -17.13 -11.50 -11.49
CA ARG A 286 -16.82 -11.11 -12.88
C ARG A 286 -16.21 -9.71 -13.02
N VAL A 287 -16.73 -8.73 -12.28
CA VAL A 287 -16.23 -7.34 -12.34
C VAL A 287 -14.77 -7.27 -11.89
N LEU A 288 -14.43 -7.87 -10.75
CA LEU A 288 -13.07 -7.81 -10.24
C LEU A 288 -12.07 -8.60 -11.08
N LYS A 289 -12.48 -9.70 -11.69
CA LYS A 289 -11.64 -10.43 -12.67
C LYS A 289 -11.30 -9.53 -13.86
N ALA A 290 -12.27 -8.82 -14.42
CA ALA A 290 -12.01 -7.86 -15.48
C ALA A 290 -11.11 -6.69 -15.03
N VAL A 291 -11.28 -6.20 -13.80
CA VAL A 291 -10.41 -5.15 -13.21
C VAL A 291 -8.96 -5.60 -13.14
N GLU A 292 -8.71 -6.83 -12.70
CA GLU A 292 -7.38 -7.41 -12.63
C GLU A 292 -6.77 -7.61 -14.02
N ASP A 293 -7.53 -8.14 -14.97
CA ASP A 293 -7.09 -8.35 -16.36
C ASP A 293 -6.66 -7.02 -17.01
N VAL A 294 -7.46 -5.96 -16.84
CA VAL A 294 -7.15 -4.63 -17.35
C VAL A 294 -5.85 -4.11 -16.70
N ASN A 295 -5.68 -4.28 -15.38
CA ASN A 295 -4.48 -3.79 -14.69
C ASN A 295 -3.22 -4.52 -15.14
N GLU A 296 -3.28 -5.84 -15.30
CA GLU A 296 -2.12 -6.62 -15.78
C GLU A 296 -1.69 -6.22 -17.19
N GLN A 297 -2.65 -5.97 -18.09
CA GLN A 297 -2.35 -5.44 -19.42
C GLN A 297 -1.73 -4.04 -19.35
N GLN A 298 -2.28 -3.18 -18.48
CA GLN A 298 -1.84 -1.80 -18.34
C GLN A 298 -0.38 -1.68 -17.86
N LYS A 299 0.12 -2.62 -17.04
CA LYS A 299 1.52 -2.62 -16.58
C LYS A 299 2.54 -2.69 -17.72
N SER A 300 2.18 -3.16 -18.90
CA SER A 300 3.05 -3.25 -20.08
C SER A 300 2.92 -2.09 -21.05
N ILE A 301 1.99 -1.14 -20.82
CA ILE A 301 1.62 -0.11 -21.81
C ILE A 301 2.80 0.80 -22.22
N LEU A 302 3.69 1.14 -21.27
CA LEU A 302 4.84 2.01 -21.55
C LEU A 302 5.85 1.32 -22.47
N PHE A 303 6.12 0.05 -22.23
CA PHE A 303 6.94 -0.76 -23.11
C PHE A 303 6.31 -0.87 -24.51
N HIS A 304 5.01 -1.06 -24.58
CA HIS A 304 4.27 -1.13 -25.87
C HIS A 304 4.45 0.16 -26.68
N LYS A 305 4.25 1.32 -26.04
CA LYS A 305 4.43 2.63 -26.68
C LYS A 305 5.87 2.82 -27.19
N LEU A 306 6.86 2.45 -26.41
CA LEU A 306 8.27 2.48 -26.84
C LEU A 306 8.52 1.55 -28.03
N ASN A 307 8.01 0.32 -27.95
CA ASN A 307 8.21 -0.68 -29.00
C ASN A 307 7.57 -0.27 -30.32
N VAL A 308 6.39 0.32 -30.29
CA VAL A 308 5.73 0.88 -31.48
C VAL A 308 6.54 2.04 -32.07
N HIS A 309 7.01 2.97 -31.22
CA HIS A 309 7.81 4.13 -31.65
C HIS A 309 9.09 3.72 -32.40
N TYR A 310 9.76 2.69 -31.94
CA TYR A 310 11.00 2.19 -32.55
C TYR A 310 10.79 1.04 -33.55
N GLY A 311 9.55 0.70 -33.90
CA GLY A 311 9.25 -0.39 -34.85
C GLY A 311 9.84 -1.74 -34.46
N GLY A 312 9.92 -2.02 -33.15
CA GLY A 312 10.50 -3.26 -32.60
C GLY A 312 12.02 -3.26 -32.46
N MET A 313 12.74 -2.22 -32.93
CA MET A 313 14.20 -2.13 -32.88
C MET A 313 14.70 -1.51 -31.57
N LEU A 314 14.65 -2.30 -30.48
CA LEU A 314 14.99 -1.84 -29.13
C LEU A 314 16.37 -2.28 -28.66
N GLU A 315 17.00 -3.23 -29.31
CA GLU A 315 18.33 -3.74 -28.94
C GLU A 315 19.37 -2.62 -28.85
N ASN A 316 20.14 -2.60 -27.75
CA ASN A 316 21.15 -1.59 -27.42
C ASN A 316 20.64 -0.15 -27.20
N LYS A 317 19.33 0.11 -27.21
CA LYS A 317 18.79 1.41 -26.83
C LYS A 317 18.97 1.66 -25.36
N THR A 318 19.29 2.90 -25.00
CA THR A 318 19.40 3.33 -23.60
C THR A 318 18.09 4.00 -23.17
N ILE A 319 17.47 3.48 -22.12
CA ILE A 319 16.20 3.99 -21.60
C ILE A 319 16.41 4.55 -20.20
N GLY A 320 16.14 5.84 -20.05
CA GLY A 320 16.06 6.49 -18.75
C GLY A 320 14.71 6.21 -18.08
N ILE A 321 14.70 5.92 -16.79
CA ILE A 321 13.46 5.71 -16.02
C ILE A 321 13.47 6.63 -14.81
N TRP A 322 12.42 7.42 -14.68
CA TRP A 322 12.11 8.22 -13.50
C TRP A 322 10.96 7.58 -12.72
N GLY A 323 11.28 7.15 -11.50
CA GLY A 323 10.32 6.52 -10.60
C GLY A 323 10.34 5.00 -10.65
N LEU A 324 10.54 4.39 -9.50
CA LEU A 324 10.62 2.94 -9.30
C LEU A 324 9.53 2.43 -8.35
N ALA A 325 9.21 3.21 -7.29
CA ALA A 325 8.12 2.89 -6.39
C ALA A 325 6.76 2.89 -7.12
N PHE A 326 5.80 2.14 -6.62
CA PHE A 326 4.47 2.04 -7.26
C PHE A 326 3.69 3.37 -7.27
N LYS A 327 4.04 4.31 -6.40
CA LYS A 327 3.57 5.71 -6.33
C LYS A 327 4.59 6.58 -5.62
N ALA A 328 4.40 7.90 -5.64
CA ALA A 328 5.24 8.84 -4.88
C ALA A 328 5.08 8.71 -3.34
N GLU A 329 6.06 9.22 -2.60
CA GLU A 329 6.13 9.28 -1.14
C GLU A 329 6.18 7.90 -0.45
N THR A 330 6.72 6.88 -1.14
CA THR A 330 7.02 5.54 -0.59
C THR A 330 8.20 4.90 -1.32
N ASP A 331 8.86 3.95 -0.67
CA ASP A 331 9.89 3.09 -1.26
C ASP A 331 9.32 1.72 -1.73
N ASP A 332 8.01 1.48 -1.54
CA ASP A 332 7.39 0.19 -1.87
C ASP A 332 7.35 -0.07 -3.36
N MET A 333 8.01 -1.15 -3.77
CA MET A 333 8.07 -1.63 -5.15
C MET A 333 7.25 -2.92 -5.39
N ARG A 334 6.48 -3.39 -4.42
CA ARG A 334 5.66 -4.59 -4.60
C ARG A 334 4.64 -4.36 -5.72
N GLU A 335 4.56 -5.30 -6.66
CA GLU A 335 3.66 -5.20 -7.82
C GLU A 335 3.81 -3.89 -8.63
N ALA A 336 4.95 -3.19 -8.51
CA ALA A 336 5.18 -1.93 -9.20
C ALA A 336 5.31 -2.12 -10.72
N THR A 337 4.68 -1.24 -11.48
CA THR A 337 4.78 -1.21 -12.95
C THR A 337 6.21 -1.08 -13.44
N SER A 338 7.07 -0.39 -12.69
CA SER A 338 8.50 -0.26 -13.00
C SER A 338 9.20 -1.61 -13.14
N LEU A 339 8.90 -2.59 -12.29
CA LEU A 339 9.50 -3.92 -12.35
C LEU A 339 9.09 -4.65 -13.64
N VAL A 340 7.81 -4.57 -14.03
CA VAL A 340 7.32 -5.17 -15.28
C VAL A 340 7.95 -4.48 -16.49
N THR A 341 8.00 -3.16 -16.49
CA THR A 341 8.61 -2.37 -17.57
C THR A 341 10.10 -2.69 -17.71
N ILE A 342 10.86 -2.74 -16.60
CA ILE A 342 12.29 -3.07 -16.59
C ILE A 342 12.52 -4.48 -17.15
N ASP A 343 11.74 -5.47 -16.71
CA ASP A 343 11.87 -6.85 -17.20
C ASP A 343 11.65 -6.96 -18.72
N LEU A 344 10.62 -6.28 -19.25
CA LEU A 344 10.35 -6.24 -20.68
C LEU A 344 11.45 -5.54 -21.47
N LEU A 345 11.99 -4.44 -20.96
CA LEU A 345 13.09 -3.70 -21.59
C LEU A 345 14.38 -4.52 -21.61
N LEU A 346 14.71 -5.21 -20.52
CA LEU A 346 15.88 -6.10 -20.46
C LEU A 346 15.76 -7.26 -21.45
N LYS A 347 14.57 -7.88 -21.55
CA LYS A 347 14.30 -8.94 -22.54
C LYS A 347 14.41 -8.44 -23.97
N ALA A 348 14.14 -7.17 -24.23
CA ALA A 348 14.30 -6.53 -25.53
C ALA A 348 15.74 -6.06 -25.82
N GLY A 349 16.70 -6.31 -24.93
CA GLY A 349 18.11 -5.94 -25.10
C GLY A 349 18.43 -4.46 -24.84
N CYS A 350 17.56 -3.74 -24.13
CA CYS A 350 17.81 -2.35 -23.75
C CYS A 350 18.83 -2.23 -22.62
N LYS A 351 19.56 -1.11 -22.61
CA LYS A 351 20.31 -0.60 -21.47
C LYS A 351 19.40 0.32 -20.66
N ILE A 352 19.40 0.20 -19.34
CA ILE A 352 18.43 0.91 -18.50
C ILE A 352 19.16 1.71 -17.43
N ARG A 353 18.84 2.98 -17.32
CA ARG A 353 19.32 3.89 -16.28
C ARG A 353 18.12 4.34 -15.44
N VAL A 354 18.18 4.15 -14.12
CA VAL A 354 17.03 4.39 -13.24
C VAL A 354 17.34 5.43 -12.18
N PHE A 355 16.32 6.21 -11.83
CA PHE A 355 16.35 7.07 -10.66
C PHE A 355 15.00 7.13 -9.95
N ASP A 356 15.04 7.02 -8.63
CA ASP A 356 13.90 7.25 -7.73
C ASP A 356 14.42 7.94 -6.45
N PRO A 357 13.69 8.90 -5.88
CA PRO A 357 14.14 9.62 -4.68
C PRO A 357 14.39 8.75 -3.45
N VAL A 358 13.67 7.62 -3.30
CA VAL A 358 13.72 6.76 -2.09
C VAL A 358 13.80 5.27 -2.37
N ALA A 359 13.34 4.79 -3.53
CA ALA A 359 13.24 3.36 -3.83
C ALA A 359 14.49 2.74 -4.47
N MET A 360 15.62 3.45 -4.57
CA MET A 360 16.84 2.95 -5.22
C MET A 360 17.41 1.70 -4.54
N ASP A 361 17.48 1.70 -3.22
CA ASP A 361 18.01 0.56 -2.46
C ASP A 361 17.06 -0.64 -2.50
N GLU A 362 15.76 -0.41 -2.44
CA GLU A 362 14.77 -1.46 -2.61
C GLU A 362 14.81 -2.08 -4.02
N CYS A 363 15.01 -1.27 -5.04
CA CYS A 363 15.22 -1.75 -6.40
C CYS A 363 16.48 -2.63 -6.49
N ARG A 364 17.60 -2.16 -5.93
CA ARG A 364 18.86 -2.92 -5.92
C ARG A 364 18.70 -4.24 -5.18
N ARG A 365 17.95 -4.26 -4.08
CA ARG A 365 17.65 -5.48 -3.33
C ARG A 365 16.87 -6.50 -4.17
N ARG A 366 15.92 -6.02 -5.03
CA ARG A 366 15.05 -6.89 -5.84
C ARG A 366 15.69 -7.41 -7.12
N ILE A 367 16.35 -6.53 -7.86
CA ILE A 367 16.86 -6.87 -9.21
C ILE A 367 18.38 -6.82 -9.34
N GLY A 368 19.11 -6.50 -8.25
CA GLY A 368 20.57 -6.43 -8.25
C GLY A 368 21.08 -5.36 -9.22
N ASN A 369 22.18 -5.67 -9.90
CA ASN A 369 22.87 -4.77 -10.85
C ASN A 369 22.41 -4.98 -12.30
N LYS A 370 21.17 -5.38 -12.54
CA LYS A 370 20.64 -5.54 -13.90
C LYS A 370 20.41 -4.21 -14.63
N VAL A 371 20.37 -3.11 -13.88
CA VAL A 371 20.21 -1.75 -14.38
C VAL A 371 21.29 -0.84 -13.80
N GLU A 372 21.51 0.30 -14.42
CA GLU A 372 22.41 1.34 -13.93
C GLU A 372 21.64 2.28 -13.00
N TYR A 373 22.13 2.46 -11.78
CA TYR A 373 21.53 3.33 -10.76
C TYR A 373 22.15 4.71 -10.87
N ALA A 374 21.40 5.66 -11.38
CA ALA A 374 21.83 7.04 -11.60
C ALA A 374 21.97 7.81 -10.28
N ALA A 375 22.88 8.77 -10.25
CA ALA A 375 23.11 9.62 -9.07
C ALA A 375 21.96 10.60 -8.82
N ASP A 376 21.32 11.07 -9.87
CA ASP A 376 20.15 11.96 -9.84
C ASP A 376 19.26 11.76 -11.08
N MET A 377 18.14 12.51 -11.13
CA MET A 377 17.19 12.41 -12.22
C MET A 377 17.78 12.81 -13.57
N TYR A 378 18.74 13.73 -13.64
CA TYR A 378 19.39 14.17 -14.88
C TYR A 378 20.42 13.16 -15.37
N ASP A 379 21.17 12.56 -14.44
CA ASP A 379 22.11 11.46 -14.75
C ASP A 379 21.37 10.26 -15.35
N ALA A 380 20.15 9.98 -14.90
CA ALA A 380 19.30 8.92 -15.49
C ALA A 380 18.95 9.16 -16.96
N THR A 381 19.04 10.40 -17.46
CA THR A 381 18.75 10.74 -18.86
C THR A 381 19.99 10.78 -19.77
N LEU A 382 21.18 10.57 -19.22
CA LEU A 382 22.42 10.67 -19.96
C LEU A 382 22.50 9.63 -21.09
N ASN A 383 22.67 10.10 -22.34
CA ASN A 383 22.68 9.29 -23.55
C ASN A 383 21.42 8.42 -23.76
N ALA A 384 20.30 8.78 -23.13
CA ALA A 384 19.05 8.05 -23.28
C ALA A 384 18.41 8.27 -24.66
N ASP A 385 17.90 7.19 -25.24
CA ASP A 385 17.09 7.22 -26.46
C ASP A 385 15.60 7.48 -26.15
N ALA A 386 15.17 7.22 -24.92
CA ALA A 386 13.87 7.61 -24.40
C ALA A 386 13.92 7.80 -22.88
N LEU A 387 13.02 8.62 -22.36
CA LEU A 387 12.75 8.76 -20.93
C LEU A 387 11.35 8.27 -20.61
N MET A 388 11.23 7.34 -19.67
CA MET A 388 9.95 6.88 -19.14
C MET A 388 9.71 7.46 -17.74
N VAL A 389 8.54 8.06 -17.52
CA VAL A 389 8.12 8.56 -16.21
C VAL A 389 7.06 7.59 -15.65
N ILE A 390 7.45 6.83 -14.63
CA ILE A 390 6.62 5.73 -14.10
C ILE A 390 5.96 6.10 -12.76
N THR A 391 6.60 6.98 -11.98
CA THR A 391 6.08 7.44 -10.69
C THR A 391 6.02 8.96 -10.65
N GLU A 392 4.93 9.51 -10.12
CA GLU A 392 4.59 10.94 -10.15
C GLU A 392 5.24 11.75 -9.01
N TRP A 393 6.54 11.57 -8.75
CA TRP A 393 7.25 12.35 -7.74
C TRP A 393 7.18 13.86 -8.01
N LYS A 394 7.06 14.65 -6.96
CA LYS A 394 6.97 16.13 -7.07
C LYS A 394 8.16 16.73 -7.82
N GLN A 395 9.36 16.21 -7.55
CA GLN A 395 10.59 16.70 -8.21
C GLN A 395 10.62 16.45 -9.74
N PHE A 396 9.86 15.49 -10.25
CA PHE A 396 9.77 15.23 -11.68
C PHE A 396 8.82 16.20 -12.41
N ARG A 397 7.98 16.96 -11.70
CA ARG A 397 6.96 17.81 -12.32
C ARG A 397 7.53 19.04 -13.03
N LEU A 398 8.62 19.60 -12.53
CA LEU A 398 9.23 20.81 -13.08
C LEU A 398 10.76 20.63 -13.23
N PRO A 399 11.23 19.69 -14.06
CA PRO A 399 12.65 19.52 -14.31
C PRO A 399 13.19 20.64 -15.21
N SER A 400 14.51 20.79 -15.26
CA SER A 400 15.15 21.62 -16.27
C SER A 400 15.14 20.88 -17.62
N TRP A 401 14.08 21.05 -18.41
CA TRP A 401 13.92 20.40 -19.71
C TRP A 401 15.07 20.71 -20.68
N GLY A 402 15.70 21.87 -20.56
CA GLY A 402 16.89 22.20 -21.34
C GLY A 402 18.09 21.31 -21.04
N VAL A 403 18.26 20.90 -19.77
CA VAL A 403 19.30 19.94 -19.33
C VAL A 403 18.94 18.54 -19.83
N VAL A 404 17.72 18.09 -19.58
CA VAL A 404 17.23 16.77 -20.01
C VAL A 404 17.41 16.59 -21.52
N ARG A 405 17.01 17.59 -22.31
CA ARG A 405 17.14 17.52 -23.77
C ARG A 405 18.58 17.41 -24.24
N LYS A 406 19.51 18.11 -23.57
CA LYS A 406 20.94 18.09 -23.95
C LYS A 406 21.63 16.78 -23.55
N SER A 407 21.16 16.11 -22.50
CA SER A 407 21.72 14.86 -22.01
C SER A 407 21.27 13.63 -22.82
N MET A 408 20.10 13.71 -23.48
CA MET A 408 19.53 12.59 -24.22
C MET A 408 20.07 12.50 -25.65
N ASN A 409 20.22 11.29 -26.18
CA ASN A 409 20.47 11.04 -27.61
C ASN A 409 19.25 11.38 -28.45
N ARG A 410 18.05 11.02 -27.95
CA ARG A 410 16.78 11.34 -28.59
C ARG A 410 15.80 11.91 -27.55
N PRO A 411 15.25 13.10 -27.83
CA PRO A 411 14.32 13.76 -26.89
C PRO A 411 12.91 13.17 -26.98
N PHE A 412 12.76 11.89 -26.63
CA PHE A 412 11.48 11.18 -26.59
C PHE A 412 11.09 10.88 -25.14
N VAL A 413 9.90 11.34 -24.72
CA VAL A 413 9.38 11.15 -23.37
C VAL A 413 8.07 10.36 -23.41
N ILE A 414 8.00 9.32 -22.61
CA ILE A 414 6.81 8.51 -22.38
C ILE A 414 6.33 8.75 -20.93
N ASP A 415 5.24 9.46 -20.80
CA ASP A 415 4.67 9.86 -19.50
C ASP A 415 3.58 8.88 -19.04
N GLY A 416 3.94 7.99 -18.15
CA GLY A 416 3.04 6.98 -17.59
C GLY A 416 2.06 7.51 -16.54
N ARG A 417 2.16 8.79 -16.16
CA ARG A 417 1.35 9.41 -15.09
C ARG A 417 0.59 10.66 -15.53
N ASN A 418 0.73 11.04 -16.80
CA ASN A 418 0.08 12.23 -17.36
C ASN A 418 0.35 13.50 -16.55
N ILE A 419 1.61 13.70 -16.13
CA ILE A 419 2.01 14.84 -15.29
C ILE A 419 2.47 16.06 -16.09
N TYR A 420 2.65 15.92 -17.42
CA TYR A 420 3.11 17.01 -18.29
C TYR A 420 2.04 17.42 -19.32
N ASP A 421 2.17 18.64 -19.78
CA ASP A 421 1.38 19.14 -20.90
C ASP A 421 2.04 18.84 -22.24
N ALA A 422 1.30 18.26 -23.18
CA ALA A 422 1.84 17.83 -24.47
C ALA A 422 2.35 19.02 -25.34
N GLN A 423 1.67 20.18 -25.27
CA GLN A 423 2.09 21.36 -26.04
C GLN A 423 3.37 21.97 -25.45
N GLU A 424 3.48 21.99 -24.12
CA GLU A 424 4.69 22.42 -23.42
C GLU A 424 5.88 21.53 -23.77
N MET A 425 5.72 20.21 -23.76
CA MET A 425 6.77 19.27 -24.15
C MET A 425 7.22 19.45 -25.58
N LYS A 426 6.29 19.69 -26.50
CA LYS A 426 6.60 20.01 -27.90
C LYS A 426 7.38 21.33 -28.02
N ASN A 427 7.03 22.35 -27.23
CA ASN A 427 7.74 23.63 -27.24
C ASN A 427 9.19 23.50 -26.74
N PHE A 428 9.45 22.59 -25.81
CA PHE A 428 10.82 22.21 -25.38
C PHE A 428 11.55 21.32 -26.40
N GLY A 429 10.89 20.91 -27.49
CA GLY A 429 11.48 20.11 -28.57
C GLY A 429 11.54 18.63 -28.26
N PHE A 430 10.62 18.11 -27.46
CA PHE A 430 10.45 16.68 -27.20
C PHE A 430 9.37 16.07 -28.07
N GLU A 431 9.65 14.86 -28.56
CA GLU A 431 8.60 13.93 -28.90
C GLU A 431 7.97 13.43 -27.60
N TYR A 432 6.64 13.43 -27.52
CA TYR A 432 5.95 13.13 -26.26
C TYR A 432 4.75 12.24 -26.50
N THR A 433 4.61 11.22 -25.67
CA THR A 433 3.42 10.39 -25.58
C THR A 433 3.05 10.16 -24.12
N CYS A 434 1.78 9.99 -23.85
CA CYS A 434 1.24 9.75 -22.51
C CYS A 434 0.10 8.71 -22.58
N ILE A 435 -0.69 8.59 -21.55
CA ILE A 435 -1.79 7.62 -21.46
C ILE A 435 -3.10 8.31 -21.81
N GLY A 436 -3.80 7.83 -22.86
CA GLY A 436 -5.17 8.28 -23.20
C GLY A 436 -5.25 9.57 -24.01
N LYS A 437 -4.17 9.87 -24.78
CA LYS A 437 -4.15 10.97 -25.76
C LYS A 437 -3.45 10.55 -27.03
#